data_f35487c0d2970f7c339f227b0ca2211a
#
_entry.id   f35487c0d2970f7c339f227b0ca2211a
#
_cell.length_a   1.000
_cell.length_b   1.000
_cell.length_c   1.000
_cell.angle_alpha   90.00
_cell.angle_beta   90.00
_cell.angle_gamma   90.00
#
_symmetry.space_group_name_H-M   'P 1'
#
loop_
_entity.id
_entity.type
_entity.pdbx_description
1 polymer ?
#
loop_
_entity_poly.entity_id
_entity_poly.type
_entity_poly.pdbx_seq_one_letter_code
_entity_poly.pdbx_strand_id
1 'polypeptide(L)'
;MAVETCVYQIKYLIRRISPMIWRRILVRSDSSLEDLHEIIQLSMGWDADHLYCFKVNGKDYGSAGALTGDEHEPLSALRLRPNQRFLYEYDFTTMFDVWQFDVRFERGLPLKNGVNYPHCLGGKRYGPPERCSGAREFVDEQYRIERTFLCDLVEAWKAKDIDAMRDIYEENNFYSRETLNRTFSKHFQTAADKKRSANEV
;
A
#
# COMPACT_ATOMS: atom_id res chain seq x y z
N MET A 1 -20.32 12.55 21.93
CA MET A 1 -19.85 11.22 22.41
C MET A 1 -18.54 10.94 21.70
N ALA A 2 -17.45 10.72 22.44
CA ALA A 2 -16.18 10.35 21.83
C ALA A 2 -16.37 8.99 21.12
N VAL A 3 -15.99 8.91 19.85
CA VAL A 3 -16.01 7.65 19.12
C VAL A 3 -14.90 6.79 19.72
N GLU A 4 -15.26 5.64 20.27
CA GLU A 4 -14.28 4.71 20.82
C GLU A 4 -13.34 4.27 19.70
N THR A 5 -12.03 4.45 19.92
CA THR A 5 -11.03 4.08 18.92
C THR A 5 -11.02 2.57 18.74
N CYS A 6 -11.21 2.13 17.51
CA CYS A 6 -11.16 0.72 17.12
C CYS A 6 -10.11 0.51 16.03
N VAL A 7 -10.00 -0.70 15.53
CA VAL A 7 -9.07 -1.06 14.45
C VAL A 7 -9.85 -1.39 13.19
N TYR A 8 -9.49 -0.78 12.09
CA TYR A 8 -10.06 -1.09 10.78
C TYR A 8 -9.20 -2.12 10.06
N GLN A 9 -9.84 -3.19 9.60
CA GLN A 9 -9.25 -4.12 8.67
C GLN A 9 -9.53 -3.63 7.25
N ILE A 10 -8.48 -3.22 6.56
CA ILE A 10 -8.54 -2.66 5.21
C ILE A 10 -7.76 -3.58 4.26
N LYS A 11 -8.38 -3.91 3.13
CA LYS A 11 -7.70 -4.56 2.01
C LYS A 11 -7.64 -3.59 0.84
N TYR A 12 -6.48 -3.50 0.20
CA TYR A 12 -6.35 -2.76 -1.05
C TYR A 12 -5.58 -3.57 -2.09
N LEU A 13 -5.86 -3.28 -3.34
CA LEU A 13 -5.22 -3.90 -4.50
C LEU A 13 -5.05 -2.88 -5.61
N ILE A 14 -3.99 -3.04 -6.38
CA ILE A 14 -3.76 -2.23 -7.59
C ILE A 14 -4.68 -2.74 -8.70
N ARG A 15 -5.40 -1.82 -9.32
CA ARG A 15 -6.31 -2.11 -10.44
C ARG A 15 -5.53 -2.44 -11.71
N ARG A 16 -6.17 -3.19 -12.60
CA ARG A 16 -5.66 -3.53 -13.95
C ARG A 16 -4.38 -4.38 -13.96
N ILE A 17 -3.97 -4.96 -12.84
CA ILE A 17 -2.81 -5.86 -12.76
C ILE A 17 -3.28 -7.28 -12.46
N SER A 18 -2.80 -8.22 -13.24
CA SER A 18 -3.02 -9.66 -13.07
C SER A 18 -1.69 -10.40 -13.20
N PRO A 19 -1.35 -11.30 -12.27
CA PRO A 19 -2.02 -11.60 -11.00
C PRO A 19 -2.00 -10.41 -10.03
N MET A 20 -3.01 -10.32 -9.15
CA MET A 20 -3.22 -9.17 -8.26
C MET A 20 -2.05 -8.89 -7.33
N ILE A 21 -1.67 -7.63 -7.22
CA ILE A 21 -0.83 -7.07 -6.15
C ILE A 21 -1.78 -6.51 -5.10
N TRP A 22 -1.71 -7.02 -3.87
CA TRP A 22 -2.65 -6.61 -2.81
C TRP A 22 -2.02 -6.67 -1.43
N ARG A 23 -2.58 -5.91 -0.49
CA ARG A 23 -2.27 -5.97 0.94
C ARG A 23 -3.55 -5.99 1.76
N ARG A 24 -3.47 -6.58 2.96
CA ARG A 24 -4.49 -6.49 4.01
C ARG A 24 -3.83 -6.01 5.27
N ILE A 25 -4.30 -4.90 5.79
CA ILE A 25 -3.73 -4.21 6.93
C ILE A 25 -4.74 -4.03 8.05
N LEU A 26 -4.21 -3.85 9.25
CA LEU A 26 -4.93 -3.30 10.39
C LEU A 26 -4.42 -1.87 10.60
N VAL A 27 -5.32 -0.91 10.68
CA VAL A 27 -5.02 0.49 10.94
C VAL A 27 -5.98 1.02 12.01
N ARG A 28 -5.55 1.97 12.83
CA ARG A 28 -6.41 2.57 13.84
C ARG A 28 -7.50 3.41 13.18
N SER A 29 -8.69 3.44 13.77
CA SER A 29 -9.81 4.24 13.24
C SER A 29 -9.62 5.76 13.40
N ASP A 30 -8.72 6.17 14.30
CA ASP A 30 -8.30 7.56 14.51
C ASP A 30 -7.10 7.99 13.64
N SER A 31 -6.53 7.09 12.83
CA SER A 31 -5.58 7.44 11.76
C SER A 31 -6.28 8.26 10.67
N SER A 32 -5.55 9.18 10.06
CA SER A 32 -6.05 10.03 8.97
C SER A 32 -6.01 9.32 7.62
N LEU A 33 -6.60 9.96 6.59
CA LEU A 33 -6.41 9.53 5.19
C LEU A 33 -4.97 9.74 4.72
N GLU A 34 -4.28 10.77 5.22
CA GLU A 34 -2.85 10.97 5.00
C GLU A 34 -2.04 9.81 5.57
N ASP A 35 -2.31 9.37 6.83
CA ASP A 35 -1.67 8.17 7.38
C ASP A 35 -1.94 6.93 6.50
N LEU A 36 -3.16 6.78 5.97
CA LEU A 36 -3.49 5.67 5.07
C LEU A 36 -2.74 5.75 3.75
N HIS A 37 -2.54 6.96 3.21
CA HIS A 37 -1.68 7.19 2.05
C HIS A 37 -0.25 6.71 2.32
N GLU A 38 0.39 7.17 3.40
CA GLU A 38 1.73 6.72 3.79
C GLU A 38 1.83 5.21 3.94
N ILE A 39 0.83 4.58 4.56
CA ILE A 39 0.78 3.11 4.72
C ILE A 39 0.77 2.41 3.36
N ILE A 40 -0.03 2.90 2.42
CA ILE A 40 -0.09 2.32 1.08
C ILE A 40 1.26 2.48 0.38
N GLN A 41 1.84 3.68 0.41
CA GLN A 41 3.14 4.00 -0.21
C GLN A 41 4.25 3.08 0.33
N LEU A 42 4.44 3.04 1.64
CA LEU A 42 5.43 2.17 2.30
C LEU A 42 5.21 0.69 1.96
N SER A 43 3.96 0.25 1.83
CA SER A 43 3.64 -1.13 1.51
C SER A 43 3.94 -1.51 0.06
N MET A 44 4.04 -0.52 -0.83
CA MET A 44 4.43 -0.68 -2.22
C MET A 44 5.93 -0.46 -2.42
N GLY A 45 6.64 0.12 -1.43
CA GLY A 45 8.05 0.50 -1.53
C GLY A 45 8.25 1.80 -2.30
N TRP A 46 7.28 2.72 -2.18
CA TRP A 46 7.27 4.03 -2.85
C TRP A 46 7.61 5.15 -1.88
N ASP A 47 8.13 6.27 -2.41
CA ASP A 47 8.66 7.40 -1.63
C ASP A 47 7.60 8.46 -1.29
N ALA A 48 6.37 8.34 -1.81
CA ALA A 48 5.24 9.25 -1.57
C ALA A 48 5.44 10.69 -2.08
N ASP A 49 6.24 10.88 -3.12
CA ASP A 49 6.62 12.20 -3.61
C ASP A 49 5.60 12.84 -4.57
N HIS A 50 4.57 12.09 -4.99
CA HIS A 50 3.59 12.55 -5.98
C HIS A 50 2.22 12.84 -5.36
N LEU A 51 1.40 13.58 -6.10
CA LEU A 51 0.03 13.92 -5.70
C LEU A 51 -0.86 12.68 -5.61
N TYR A 52 -1.82 12.70 -4.69
CA TYR A 52 -2.77 11.62 -4.47
C TYR A 52 -4.20 12.11 -4.21
N CYS A 53 -5.16 11.21 -4.38
CA CYS A 53 -6.56 11.46 -4.12
C CYS A 53 -7.29 10.20 -3.65
N PHE A 54 -8.03 10.30 -2.54
CA PHE A 54 -9.03 9.32 -2.14
C PHE A 54 -10.41 9.80 -2.54
N LYS A 55 -11.19 8.94 -3.21
CA LYS A 55 -12.59 9.21 -3.58
C LYS A 55 -13.51 8.37 -2.71
N VAL A 56 -14.09 9.00 -1.70
CA VAL A 56 -14.90 8.34 -0.66
C VAL A 56 -16.24 9.03 -0.49
N ASN A 57 -17.35 8.29 -0.61
CA ASN A 57 -18.70 8.83 -0.41
C ASN A 57 -19.02 10.09 -1.25
N GLY A 58 -18.47 10.18 -2.47
CA GLY A 58 -18.68 11.33 -3.36
C GLY A 58 -17.86 12.57 -3.02
N LYS A 59 -16.88 12.45 -2.11
CA LYS A 59 -15.91 13.49 -1.78
C LYS A 59 -14.51 13.06 -2.19
N ASP A 60 -13.69 14.04 -2.52
CA ASP A 60 -12.28 13.89 -2.86
C ASP A 60 -11.42 14.43 -1.72
N TYR A 61 -10.43 13.63 -1.27
CA TYR A 61 -9.51 13.92 -0.17
C TYR A 61 -8.08 13.69 -0.63
N GLY A 62 -7.14 14.56 -0.26
CA GLY A 62 -5.72 14.39 -0.58
C GLY A 62 -5.07 15.64 -1.13
N SER A 63 -4.01 15.51 -1.92
CA SER A 63 -3.22 16.63 -2.47
C SER A 63 -3.54 16.94 -3.94
N ALA A 64 -4.37 16.14 -4.62
CA ALA A 64 -4.69 16.30 -6.04
C ALA A 64 -6.17 16.48 -6.31
N GLY A 65 -6.51 17.36 -7.26
CA GLY A 65 -7.87 17.53 -7.75
C GLY A 65 -8.68 18.62 -7.04
N ALA A 66 -9.99 18.63 -7.27
CA ALA A 66 -10.94 19.54 -6.61
C ALA A 66 -11.31 18.97 -5.24
N LEU A 67 -10.46 19.17 -4.25
CA LEU A 67 -10.61 18.62 -2.92
C LEU A 67 -11.86 19.17 -2.23
N THR A 68 -12.69 18.27 -1.72
CA THR A 68 -13.92 18.60 -0.99
C THR A 68 -13.89 18.12 0.46
N GLY A 69 -12.83 17.40 0.85
CA GLY A 69 -12.60 16.89 2.18
C GLY A 69 -11.18 17.16 2.68
N ASP A 70 -11.00 17.10 3.99
CA ASP A 70 -9.72 17.28 4.66
C ASP A 70 -8.98 15.93 4.72
N GLU A 71 -7.74 15.86 4.24
CA GLU A 71 -6.91 14.65 4.29
C GLU A 71 -6.53 14.23 5.71
N HIS A 72 -6.54 15.18 6.65
CA HIS A 72 -6.29 14.93 8.07
C HIS A 72 -7.52 14.39 8.82
N GLU A 73 -8.68 14.28 8.11
CA GLU A 73 -9.88 13.71 8.71
C GLU A 73 -9.65 12.25 9.11
N PRO A 74 -10.01 11.84 10.36
CA PRO A 74 -9.80 10.47 10.79
C PRO A 74 -10.69 9.50 10.01
N LEU A 75 -10.20 8.28 9.78
CA LEU A 75 -10.93 7.24 9.06
C LEU A 75 -12.32 6.96 9.67
N SER A 76 -12.48 7.14 10.99
CA SER A 76 -13.77 6.99 11.69
C SER A 76 -14.81 8.02 11.24
N ALA A 77 -14.39 9.22 10.83
CA ALA A 77 -15.30 10.26 10.35
C ALA A 77 -15.89 9.95 8.97
N LEU A 78 -15.25 9.10 8.18
CA LEU A 78 -15.75 8.66 6.88
C LEU A 78 -16.99 7.78 6.97
N ARG A 79 -17.34 7.26 8.16
CA ARG A 79 -18.51 6.41 8.42
C ARG A 79 -18.62 5.24 7.45
N LEU A 80 -17.50 4.56 7.20
CA LEU A 80 -17.43 3.45 6.28
C LEU A 80 -18.30 2.28 6.74
N ARG A 81 -19.01 1.67 5.79
CA ARG A 81 -19.80 0.46 6.04
C ARG A 81 -18.95 -0.79 5.79
N PRO A 82 -19.17 -1.89 6.52
CA PRO A 82 -18.49 -3.15 6.25
C PRO A 82 -18.57 -3.54 4.77
N ASN A 83 -17.43 -3.92 4.22
CA ASN A 83 -17.23 -4.23 2.81
C ASN A 83 -17.36 -3.05 1.82
N GLN A 84 -17.50 -1.84 2.31
CA GLN A 84 -17.50 -0.66 1.45
C GLN A 84 -16.15 -0.52 0.74
N ARG A 85 -16.23 -0.12 -0.53
CA ARG A 85 -15.06 0.18 -1.37
C ARG A 85 -15.01 1.66 -1.67
N PHE A 86 -13.78 2.14 -1.83
CA PHE A 86 -13.48 3.48 -2.31
C PHE A 86 -12.21 3.43 -3.16
N LEU A 87 -11.98 4.48 -3.93
CA LEU A 87 -10.86 4.58 -4.84
C LEU A 87 -9.74 5.39 -4.20
N TYR A 88 -8.51 4.94 -4.38
CA TYR A 88 -7.30 5.72 -4.14
C TYR A 88 -6.53 5.84 -5.44
N GLU A 89 -6.13 7.05 -5.77
CA GLU A 89 -5.37 7.40 -6.98
C GLU A 89 -4.06 8.07 -6.57
N TYR A 90 -2.98 7.73 -7.25
CA TYR A 90 -1.63 8.21 -6.96
C TYR A 90 -0.86 8.45 -8.24
N ASP A 91 0.04 9.43 -8.20
CA ASP A 91 0.90 9.87 -9.30
C ASP A 91 0.12 10.40 -10.50
N PHE A 92 -0.19 11.69 -10.42
CA PHE A 92 -0.87 12.43 -11.49
C PHE A 92 0.10 13.12 -12.47
N THR A 93 1.37 12.68 -12.51
CA THR A 93 2.37 13.25 -13.43
C THR A 93 2.03 12.95 -14.89
N THR A 94 1.34 11.84 -15.12
CA THR A 94 0.77 11.51 -16.43
C THR A 94 -0.76 11.54 -16.35
N MET A 95 -1.41 12.28 -17.24
CA MET A 95 -2.89 12.34 -17.31
C MET A 95 -3.53 11.03 -17.80
N PHE A 96 -2.73 10.08 -18.29
CA PHE A 96 -3.25 8.92 -19.01
C PHE A 96 -3.16 7.60 -18.26
N ASP A 97 -2.34 7.48 -17.22
CA ASP A 97 -2.18 6.22 -16.47
C ASP A 97 -1.82 6.45 -15.00
N VAL A 98 -2.76 6.98 -14.26
CA VAL A 98 -2.68 7.16 -12.81
C VAL A 98 -2.74 5.80 -12.11
N TRP A 99 -1.94 5.58 -11.08
CA TRP A 99 -2.05 4.41 -10.23
C TRP A 99 -3.39 4.40 -9.51
N GLN A 100 -4.19 3.38 -9.74
CA GLN A 100 -5.51 3.22 -9.13
C GLN A 100 -5.55 2.01 -8.22
N PHE A 101 -6.06 2.22 -7.00
CA PHE A 101 -6.25 1.16 -6.03
C PHE A 101 -7.73 1.03 -5.65
N ASP A 102 -8.24 -0.19 -5.67
CA ASP A 102 -9.47 -0.52 -4.98
C ASP A 102 -9.15 -0.71 -3.49
N VAL A 103 -9.64 0.19 -2.65
CA VAL A 103 -9.52 0.12 -1.19
C VAL A 103 -10.84 -0.35 -0.61
N ARG A 104 -10.81 -1.38 0.23
CA ARG A 104 -11.99 -1.96 0.85
C ARG A 104 -11.85 -1.96 2.37
N PHE A 105 -12.77 -1.29 3.04
CA PHE A 105 -12.99 -1.47 4.46
C PHE A 105 -13.70 -2.80 4.69
N GLU A 106 -13.04 -3.79 5.27
CA GLU A 106 -13.63 -5.11 5.46
C GLU A 106 -14.48 -5.15 6.73
N ARG A 107 -13.94 -4.67 7.87
CA ARG A 107 -14.63 -4.63 9.17
C ARG A 107 -13.88 -3.81 10.21
N GLY A 108 -14.59 -3.42 11.28
CA GLY A 108 -14.01 -2.89 12.52
C GLY A 108 -13.70 -4.04 13.49
N LEU A 109 -12.63 -3.88 14.27
CA LEU A 109 -12.15 -4.82 15.28
C LEU A 109 -11.79 -4.06 16.56
N PRO A 110 -11.86 -4.68 17.73
CA PRO A 110 -11.37 -4.05 18.95
C PRO A 110 -9.86 -3.87 18.91
N LEU A 111 -9.37 -2.80 19.56
CA LEU A 111 -7.93 -2.61 19.80
C LEU A 111 -7.40 -3.77 20.64
N LYS A 112 -6.20 -4.24 20.28
CA LYS A 112 -5.48 -5.26 21.06
C LYS A 112 -4.26 -4.62 21.71
N ASN A 113 -4.10 -4.86 23.01
CA ASN A 113 -2.90 -4.44 23.73
C ASN A 113 -1.67 -5.17 23.20
N GLY A 114 -0.55 -4.45 23.12
CA GLY A 114 0.72 -5.01 22.67
C GLY A 114 0.85 -5.22 21.14
N VAL A 115 -0.13 -4.76 20.36
CA VAL A 115 -0.05 -4.76 18.89
C VAL A 115 0.26 -3.37 18.40
N ASN A 116 1.34 -3.24 17.62
CA ASN A 116 1.66 -2.01 16.92
C ASN A 116 0.82 -1.88 15.64
N TYR A 117 0.22 -0.72 15.47
CA TYR A 117 -0.51 -0.37 14.25
C TYR A 117 0.19 0.78 13.51
N PRO A 118 0.20 0.78 12.17
CA PRO A 118 -0.43 -0.19 11.27
C PRO A 118 0.24 -1.57 11.31
N HIS A 119 -0.52 -2.63 11.00
CA HIS A 119 -0.03 -4.00 10.97
C HIS A 119 -0.52 -4.74 9.72
N CYS A 120 0.40 -5.30 8.95
CA CYS A 120 0.07 -6.08 7.77
C CYS A 120 -0.29 -7.52 8.14
N LEU A 121 -1.53 -7.92 7.80
CA LEU A 121 -2.01 -9.30 7.98
C LEU A 121 -1.61 -10.23 6.84
N GLY A 122 -1.40 -9.68 5.64
CA GLY A 122 -1.04 -10.45 4.47
C GLY A 122 -1.02 -9.62 3.20
N GLY A 123 -0.47 -10.21 2.16
CA GLY A 123 -0.35 -9.59 0.84
C GLY A 123 0.20 -10.58 -0.17
N LYS A 124 0.31 -10.15 -1.41
CA LYS A 124 0.92 -10.95 -2.47
C LYS A 124 1.62 -10.03 -3.47
N ARG A 125 2.79 -10.45 -3.91
CA ARG A 125 3.68 -9.80 -4.86
C ARG A 125 4.27 -8.48 -4.35
N TYR A 126 5.41 -8.08 -4.91
CA TYR A 126 5.99 -6.74 -4.68
C TYR A 126 5.09 -5.64 -5.26
N GLY A 127 5.27 -4.42 -4.74
CA GLY A 127 4.78 -3.24 -5.41
C GLY A 127 5.48 -3.05 -6.75
N PRO A 128 4.84 -2.40 -7.71
CA PRO A 128 5.51 -1.97 -8.94
C PRO A 128 6.67 -1.03 -8.61
N PRO A 129 7.72 -0.96 -9.44
CA PRO A 129 8.71 0.11 -9.32
C PRO A 129 8.02 1.47 -9.45
N GLU A 130 8.33 2.42 -8.58
CA GLU A 130 7.69 3.74 -8.58
C GLU A 130 7.94 4.52 -9.88
N ARG A 131 9.07 4.25 -10.55
CA ARG A 131 9.42 4.82 -11.86
C ARG A 131 8.44 4.48 -12.99
N CYS A 132 7.58 3.46 -12.81
CA CYS A 132 6.57 3.13 -13.82
C CYS A 132 5.43 4.13 -13.72
N SER A 133 5.05 4.73 -14.86
CA SER A 133 4.00 5.76 -14.92
C SER A 133 2.58 5.17 -14.90
N GLY A 134 2.36 4.07 -14.18
CA GLY A 134 1.04 3.47 -14.01
C GLY A 134 0.97 1.98 -14.36
N ALA A 135 -0.23 1.43 -14.26
CA ALA A 135 -0.47 -0.01 -14.37
C ALA A 135 -0.13 -0.57 -15.76
N ARG A 136 -0.34 0.21 -16.82
CA ARG A 136 -0.10 -0.22 -18.19
C ARG A 136 1.39 -0.42 -18.45
N GLU A 137 2.19 0.59 -18.13
CA GLU A 137 3.65 0.50 -18.32
C GLU A 137 4.24 -0.63 -17.47
N PHE A 138 3.76 -0.80 -16.23
CA PHE A 138 4.18 -1.91 -15.38
C PHE A 138 3.86 -3.28 -15.99
N VAL A 139 2.67 -3.46 -16.56
CA VAL A 139 2.30 -4.73 -17.21
C VAL A 139 3.19 -5.01 -18.42
N ASP A 140 3.45 -4.01 -19.24
CA ASP A 140 4.33 -4.13 -20.39
C ASP A 140 5.78 -4.46 -19.96
N GLU A 141 6.26 -3.87 -18.86
CA GLU A 141 7.57 -4.17 -18.27
C GLU A 141 7.61 -5.56 -17.65
N GLN A 142 6.54 -6.00 -16.96
CA GLN A 142 6.45 -7.35 -16.42
C GLN A 142 6.55 -8.42 -17.50
N TYR A 143 5.87 -8.26 -18.64
CA TYR A 143 6.00 -9.20 -19.75
C TYR A 143 7.44 -9.29 -20.25
N ARG A 144 8.18 -8.17 -20.26
CA ARG A 144 9.60 -8.18 -20.61
C ARG A 144 10.45 -8.91 -19.58
N ILE A 145 10.24 -8.62 -18.29
CA ILE A 145 10.95 -9.24 -17.18
C ILE A 145 10.65 -10.76 -17.09
N GLU A 146 9.38 -11.15 -17.18
CA GLU A 146 9.00 -12.56 -17.16
C GLU A 146 9.62 -13.34 -18.34
N ARG A 147 9.70 -12.73 -19.50
CA ARG A 147 10.35 -13.34 -20.66
C ARG A 147 11.84 -13.51 -20.44
N THR A 148 12.53 -12.49 -19.93
CA THR A 148 13.97 -12.56 -19.60
C THR A 148 14.21 -13.60 -18.51
N PHE A 149 13.44 -13.57 -17.43
CA PHE A 149 13.49 -14.55 -16.34
C PHE A 149 13.37 -15.99 -16.84
N LEU A 150 12.42 -16.27 -17.73
CA LEU A 150 12.24 -17.59 -18.30
C LEU A 150 13.43 -18.02 -19.15
N CYS A 151 14.00 -17.09 -19.92
CA CYS A 151 15.20 -17.35 -20.72
C CYS A 151 16.39 -17.70 -19.82
N ASP A 152 16.65 -16.85 -18.80
CA ASP A 152 17.77 -17.03 -17.88
C ASP A 152 17.64 -18.34 -17.08
N LEU A 153 16.42 -18.65 -16.62
CA LEU A 153 16.15 -19.91 -15.91
C LEU A 153 16.36 -21.14 -16.81
N VAL A 154 15.95 -21.07 -18.08
CA VAL A 154 16.18 -22.14 -19.06
C VAL A 154 17.67 -22.33 -19.35
N GLU A 155 18.45 -21.27 -19.47
CA GLU A 155 19.90 -21.35 -19.69
C GLU A 155 20.61 -21.93 -18.44
N ALA A 156 20.27 -21.47 -17.23
CA ALA A 156 20.78 -22.03 -15.97
C ALA A 156 20.43 -23.53 -15.83
N TRP A 157 19.22 -23.90 -16.21
CA TRP A 157 18.79 -25.30 -16.20
C TRP A 157 19.58 -26.17 -17.20
N LYS A 158 19.80 -25.68 -18.43
CA LYS A 158 20.64 -26.37 -19.42
C LYS A 158 22.08 -26.54 -18.93
N ALA A 159 22.62 -25.52 -18.25
CA ALA A 159 23.94 -25.55 -17.64
C ALA A 159 24.00 -26.43 -16.38
N LYS A 160 22.85 -26.89 -15.84
CA LYS A 160 22.71 -27.61 -14.57
C LYS A 160 23.25 -26.81 -13.37
N ASP A 161 23.18 -25.49 -13.45
CA ASP A 161 23.62 -24.56 -12.42
C ASP A 161 22.48 -24.30 -11.42
N ILE A 162 22.45 -25.09 -10.35
CA ILE A 162 21.39 -25.03 -9.32
C ILE A 162 21.49 -23.74 -8.51
N ASP A 163 22.68 -23.20 -8.30
CA ASP A 163 22.88 -21.99 -7.52
C ASP A 163 22.39 -20.76 -8.33
N ALA A 164 22.75 -20.68 -9.61
CA ALA A 164 22.19 -19.64 -10.50
C ALA A 164 20.66 -19.73 -10.61
N MET A 165 20.08 -20.94 -10.67
CA MET A 165 18.62 -21.11 -10.67
C MET A 165 17.98 -20.61 -9.38
N ARG A 166 18.60 -20.83 -8.23
CA ARG A 166 18.13 -20.34 -6.94
C ARG A 166 18.19 -18.83 -6.87
N ASP A 167 19.31 -18.23 -7.26
CA ASP A 167 19.51 -16.78 -7.23
C ASP A 167 18.49 -16.06 -8.13
N ILE A 168 18.29 -16.56 -9.36
CA ILE A 168 17.27 -16.06 -10.29
C ILE A 168 15.86 -16.14 -9.68
N TYR A 169 15.55 -17.24 -8.96
CA TYR A 169 14.25 -17.41 -8.31
C TYR A 169 14.08 -16.46 -7.12
N GLU A 170 15.12 -16.30 -6.31
CA GLU A 170 15.08 -15.42 -5.13
C GLU A 170 14.97 -13.94 -5.49
N GLU A 171 15.67 -13.47 -6.51
CA GLU A 171 15.57 -12.10 -7.01
C GLU A 171 14.16 -11.73 -7.49
N ASN A 172 13.38 -12.70 -7.96
CA ASN A 172 12.08 -12.44 -8.59
C ASN A 172 10.85 -12.70 -7.69
N ASN A 173 11.01 -13.17 -6.42
CA ASN A 173 9.86 -13.78 -5.74
C ASN A 173 9.43 -13.27 -4.35
N PHE A 174 10.00 -12.22 -3.72
CA PHE A 174 9.67 -12.01 -2.30
C PHE A 174 9.02 -10.69 -1.90
N TYR A 175 7.68 -10.71 -1.72
CA TYR A 175 6.98 -9.91 -0.73
C TYR A 175 7.11 -10.59 0.65
N SER A 176 7.70 -9.92 1.64
CA SER A 176 7.78 -10.38 3.02
C SER A 176 6.88 -9.54 3.93
N ARG A 177 5.87 -10.19 4.51
CA ARG A 177 4.98 -9.59 5.51
C ARG A 177 5.76 -9.13 6.75
N GLU A 178 6.74 -9.92 7.18
CA GLU A 178 7.58 -9.65 8.34
C GLU A 178 8.44 -8.39 8.13
N THR A 179 9.01 -8.25 6.94
CA THR A 179 9.78 -7.05 6.56
C THR A 179 8.89 -5.82 6.54
N LEU A 180 7.70 -5.91 5.95
CA LEU A 180 6.76 -4.79 5.92
C LEU A 180 6.31 -4.38 7.34
N ASN A 181 6.01 -5.31 8.22
CA ASN A 181 5.64 -5.00 9.60
C ASN A 181 6.78 -4.35 10.39
N ARG A 182 8.03 -4.73 10.12
CA ARG A 182 9.21 -4.03 10.70
C ARG A 182 9.32 -2.60 10.18
N THR A 183 9.10 -2.38 8.90
CA THR A 183 9.10 -1.04 8.29
C THR A 183 8.02 -0.17 8.90
N PHE A 184 6.79 -0.67 9.02
CA PHE A 184 5.70 0.05 9.66
C PHE A 184 6.04 0.42 11.13
N SER A 185 6.51 -0.55 11.92
CA SER A 185 6.89 -0.27 13.31
C SER A 185 7.93 0.82 13.40
N LYS A 186 8.97 0.78 12.57
CA LYS A 186 10.03 1.79 12.57
C LYS A 186 9.51 3.17 12.17
N HIS A 187 8.72 3.26 11.11
CA HIS A 187 8.23 4.53 10.58
C HIS A 187 7.23 5.21 11.54
N PHE A 188 6.20 4.50 11.95
CA PHE A 188 5.11 5.07 12.75
C PHE A 188 5.45 5.23 14.23
N GLN A 189 6.37 4.45 14.80
CA GLN A 189 6.89 4.71 16.15
C GLN A 189 7.68 6.01 16.19
N THR A 190 8.58 6.22 15.23
CA THR A 190 9.38 7.46 15.13
C THR A 190 8.49 8.70 14.93
N ALA A 191 7.41 8.59 14.17
CA ALA A 191 6.45 9.68 13.98
C ALA A 191 5.64 9.97 15.26
N ALA A 192 5.25 8.94 16.01
CA ALA A 192 4.55 9.10 17.29
C ALA A 192 5.44 9.76 18.35
N ASP A 193 6.72 9.40 18.41
CA ASP A 193 7.70 10.00 19.30
C ASP A 193 7.95 11.48 18.96
N LYS A 194 8.03 11.83 17.68
CA LYS A 194 8.13 13.23 17.23
C LYS A 194 6.89 14.06 17.59
N LYS A 195 5.68 13.52 17.43
CA LYS A 195 4.42 14.20 17.80
C LYS A 195 4.31 14.40 19.33
N ARG A 196 4.82 13.47 20.14
CA ARG A 196 4.89 13.65 21.60
C ARG A 196 5.84 14.77 22.01
N SER A 197 7.05 14.79 21.47
CA SER A 197 8.05 15.83 21.77
C SER A 197 7.58 17.23 21.33
N ALA A 198 6.79 17.34 20.27
CA ALA A 198 6.24 18.62 19.79
C ALA A 198 5.08 19.16 20.65
N ASN A 199 4.38 18.29 21.38
CA ASN A 199 3.28 18.68 22.29
C ASN A 199 3.73 18.95 23.74
N GLU A 200 5.00 18.68 24.08
CA GLU A 200 5.59 18.93 25.39
C GLU A 200 6.39 20.26 25.46
N VAL A 201 6.41 21.05 24.39
CA VAL A 201 6.99 22.39 24.25
C VAL A 201 5.88 23.44 24.12
#